data_2a0731f7c115dccf283e9d7898fec2a7
#
_entry.id   2a0731f7c115dccf283e9d7898fec2a7
#
_cell.length_a   1.000
_cell.length_b   1.000
_cell.length_c   1.000
_cell.angle_alpha   90.00
_cell.angle_beta   90.00
_cell.angle_gamma   90.00
#
_symmetry.space_group_name_H-M   'P 1'
#
loop_
_entity.id
_entity.type
_entity.pdbx_description
1 polymer ?
#
loop_
_entity_poly.entity_id
_entity_poly.type
_entity_poly.pdbx_seq_one_letter_code
_entity_poly.pdbx_strand_id
1 'polypeptide(L)'
;MWYPPCLSLEYGRDHAKFIDSEGKHSLAEKTIADVCEALIGASLLSGGDDNRYDTAIKAVTVFVNSQNHTATSWEDYISAYSIPSYQNRAPDGFEKDLAQQIFEKVGYEFKYPRLLRSAFTHPSYPLAWAKVPCYQRLEFLGDALLDMVCVEHLFHRFPDRDPQWLTEHKVWSLFSKTEPHTIPD
;
A
#
# COMPACT_ATOMS: atom_id res chain seq x y z
N MET A 1 4.80 20.56 12.23
CA MET A 1 5.14 20.10 10.87
C MET A 1 6.65 20.18 10.72
N TRP A 2 7.32 19.09 10.37
CA TRP A 2 8.79 19.10 10.19
C TRP A 2 9.11 19.55 8.76
N TYR A 3 10.09 20.43 8.60
CA TYR A 3 10.62 20.85 7.30
C TYR A 3 12.10 20.49 7.22
N PRO A 4 12.58 19.98 6.08
CA PRO A 4 14.01 19.85 5.87
C PRO A 4 14.73 21.19 6.13
N PRO A 5 15.91 21.20 6.74
CA PRO A 5 16.61 22.44 7.14
C PRO A 5 16.89 23.42 6.01
N CYS A 6 16.83 22.98 4.75
CA CYS A 6 17.07 23.78 3.56
C CYS A 6 15.80 24.30 2.86
N LEU A 7 14.59 24.00 3.42
CA LEU A 7 13.33 24.37 2.81
C LEU A 7 12.55 25.35 3.69
N SER A 8 12.05 26.43 3.12
CA SER A 8 11.12 27.36 3.74
C SER A 8 9.83 27.42 2.94
N LEU A 9 8.69 27.42 3.62
CA LEU A 9 7.37 27.61 3.00
C LEU A 9 7.04 29.08 2.89
N GLU A 10 6.76 29.55 1.68
CA GLU A 10 6.05 30.80 1.45
C GLU A 10 4.71 30.52 0.76
N TYR A 11 3.64 31.09 1.32
CA TYR A 11 2.31 31.08 0.72
C TYR A 11 2.26 32.05 -0.46
N GLY A 12 2.36 31.54 -1.70
CA GLY A 12 2.22 32.36 -2.89
C GLY A 12 1.82 31.59 -4.12
N ARG A 13 0.86 32.14 -4.89
CA ARG A 13 0.21 31.50 -6.06
C ARG A 13 1.06 31.41 -7.32
N ASP A 14 2.29 31.86 -7.33
CA ASP A 14 3.10 31.91 -8.54
C ASP A 14 4.34 31.02 -8.43
N HIS A 15 4.50 30.16 -9.43
CA HIS A 15 5.62 29.25 -9.61
C HIS A 15 6.96 29.96 -9.93
N ALA A 16 7.18 31.16 -9.41
CA ALA A 16 8.43 31.84 -9.57
C ALA A 16 9.49 31.20 -8.66
N LYS A 17 10.55 30.69 -9.27
CA LYS A 17 11.73 30.21 -8.60
C LYS A 17 12.44 31.42 -7.95
N PHE A 18 12.16 31.71 -6.70
CA PHE A 18 12.96 32.63 -5.92
C PHE A 18 14.11 31.86 -5.27
N ILE A 19 15.33 32.17 -5.71
CA ILE A 19 16.53 31.84 -4.97
C ILE A 19 16.82 33.09 -4.17
N ASP A 20 16.75 33.00 -2.84
CA ASP A 20 17.18 34.11 -2.00
C ASP A 20 18.71 34.19 -1.96
N SER A 21 19.24 35.26 -1.34
CA SER A 21 20.69 35.51 -1.21
C SER A 21 21.43 34.43 -0.40
N GLU A 22 20.70 33.49 0.24
CA GLU A 22 21.26 32.38 1.01
C GLU A 22 21.18 31.04 0.27
N GLY A 23 20.69 31.01 -0.98
CA GLY A 23 20.55 29.79 -1.77
C GLY A 23 19.36 28.88 -1.37
N LYS A 24 18.38 29.42 -0.62
CA LYS A 24 17.19 28.71 -0.23
C LYS A 24 16.11 28.80 -1.32
N HIS A 25 15.43 27.72 -1.57
CA HIS A 25 14.28 27.66 -2.46
C HIS A 25 12.98 27.63 -1.66
N SER A 26 12.06 28.56 -1.98
CA SER A 26 10.67 28.44 -1.51
C SER A 26 9.94 27.42 -2.36
N LEU A 27 9.34 26.41 -1.74
CA LEU A 27 8.60 25.36 -2.41
C LEU A 27 7.13 25.39 -2.00
N ALA A 28 6.24 25.03 -2.95
CA ALA A 28 4.83 24.84 -2.65
C ALA A 28 4.63 23.65 -1.70
N GLU A 29 3.55 23.67 -0.93
CA GLU A 29 3.21 22.57 0.00
C GLU A 29 3.17 21.20 -0.70
N LYS A 30 2.63 21.15 -1.93
CA LYS A 30 2.64 19.94 -2.75
C LYS A 30 4.05 19.41 -2.98
N THR A 31 5.01 20.29 -3.33
CA THR A 31 6.39 19.86 -3.57
C THR A 31 7.05 19.28 -2.31
N ILE A 32 6.69 19.80 -1.13
CA ILE A 32 7.18 19.25 0.14
C ILE A 32 6.60 17.87 0.38
N ALA A 33 5.32 17.67 0.11
CA ALA A 33 4.69 16.36 0.19
C ALA A 33 5.37 15.37 -0.76
N ASP A 34 5.57 15.74 -2.02
CA ASP A 34 6.24 14.92 -3.04
C ASP A 34 7.67 14.51 -2.57
N VAL A 35 8.40 15.43 -1.93
CA VAL A 35 9.74 15.14 -1.36
C VAL A 35 9.64 14.17 -0.18
N CYS A 36 8.65 14.33 0.71
CA CYS A 36 8.44 13.40 1.81
C CYS A 36 8.14 11.98 1.29
N GLU A 37 7.28 11.85 0.28
CA GLU A 37 6.98 10.58 -0.37
C GLU A 37 8.24 9.96 -1.00
N ALA A 38 9.05 10.77 -1.70
CA ALA A 38 10.30 10.32 -2.28
C ALA A 38 11.31 9.83 -1.22
N LEU A 39 11.38 10.50 -0.06
CA LEU A 39 12.23 10.10 1.06
C LEU A 39 11.77 8.77 1.67
N ILE A 40 10.46 8.52 1.75
CA ILE A 40 9.91 7.23 2.20
C ILE A 40 10.29 6.14 1.22
N GLY A 41 10.13 6.38 -0.09
CA GLY A 41 10.57 5.44 -1.13
C GLY A 41 12.07 5.15 -1.09
N ALA A 42 12.90 6.19 -0.92
CA ALA A 42 14.35 6.04 -0.76
C ALA A 42 14.70 5.22 0.50
N SER A 43 13.94 5.39 1.58
CA SER A 43 14.12 4.61 2.81
C SER A 43 13.80 3.13 2.61
N LEU A 44 12.77 2.81 1.83
CA LEU A 44 12.45 1.43 1.44
C LEU A 44 13.63 0.78 0.72
N LEU A 45 14.18 1.46 -0.28
CA LEU A 45 15.30 0.94 -1.09
C LEU A 45 16.61 0.83 -0.30
N SER A 46 16.83 1.69 0.70
CA SER A 46 18.05 1.70 1.51
C SER A 46 18.08 0.62 2.61
N GLY A 47 16.92 0.03 2.95
CA GLY A 47 16.80 -0.94 4.04
C GLY A 47 17.39 -2.33 3.73
N GLY A 48 17.79 -2.61 2.48
CA GLY A 48 18.22 -3.93 2.04
C GLY A 48 17.10 -4.96 2.08
N ASP A 49 17.41 -6.22 1.74
CA ASP A 49 16.40 -7.26 1.55
C ASP A 49 15.65 -7.64 2.85
N ASP A 50 16.34 -7.62 4.00
CA ASP A 50 15.78 -8.10 5.26
C ASP A 50 14.98 -7.05 6.04
N ASN A 51 15.30 -5.74 5.89
CA ASN A 51 14.78 -4.67 6.74
C ASN A 51 14.09 -3.53 5.99
N ARG A 52 13.86 -3.66 4.69
CA ARG A 52 13.38 -2.55 3.85
C ARG A 52 12.04 -1.98 4.29
N TYR A 53 11.10 -2.82 4.71
CA TYR A 53 9.79 -2.37 5.16
C TYR A 53 9.88 -1.67 6.53
N ASP A 54 10.69 -2.17 7.46
CA ASP A 54 10.88 -1.53 8.76
C ASP A 54 11.54 -0.16 8.61
N THR A 55 12.49 -0.03 7.68
CA THR A 55 13.14 1.24 7.38
C THR A 55 12.13 2.25 6.81
N ALA A 56 11.28 1.81 5.88
CA ALA A 56 10.21 2.65 5.32
C ALA A 56 9.17 3.05 6.38
N ILE A 57 8.75 2.11 7.24
CA ILE A 57 7.79 2.38 8.33
C ILE A 57 8.34 3.42 9.30
N LYS A 58 9.62 3.31 9.70
CA LYS A 58 10.30 4.31 10.53
C LYS A 58 10.30 5.68 9.85
N ALA A 59 10.57 5.73 8.55
CA ALA A 59 10.53 6.97 7.79
C ALA A 59 9.11 7.58 7.78
N VAL A 60 8.06 6.78 7.54
CA VAL A 60 6.66 7.23 7.65
C VAL A 60 6.38 7.81 9.02
N THR A 61 6.75 7.12 10.10
CA THR A 61 6.54 7.60 11.48
C THR A 61 7.23 8.95 11.74
N VAL A 62 8.44 9.11 11.24
CA VAL A 62 9.22 10.36 11.41
C VAL A 62 8.64 11.51 10.57
N PHE A 63 8.32 11.26 9.29
CA PHE A 63 7.87 12.33 8.38
C PHE A 63 6.41 12.72 8.60
N VAL A 64 5.53 11.77 8.86
CA VAL A 64 4.13 12.06 9.15
C VAL A 64 3.97 12.65 10.55
N ASN A 65 4.80 12.23 11.50
CA ASN A 65 4.84 12.73 12.89
C ASN A 65 3.44 12.80 13.53
N SER A 66 2.64 11.74 13.33
CA SER A 66 1.28 11.66 13.89
C SER A 66 1.30 10.91 15.21
N GLN A 67 0.57 11.43 16.20
CA GLN A 67 0.36 10.71 17.48
C GLN A 67 -0.37 9.38 17.30
N ASN A 68 -1.09 9.21 16.20
CA ASN A 68 -1.84 7.99 15.88
C ASN A 68 -1.00 6.95 15.12
N HIS A 69 0.24 7.30 14.74
CA HIS A 69 1.14 6.40 14.01
C HIS A 69 2.50 6.34 14.70
N THR A 70 2.71 5.29 15.47
CA THR A 70 3.93 5.09 16.28
C THR A 70 4.69 3.82 15.90
N ALA A 71 4.24 3.11 14.85
CA ALA A 71 4.87 1.89 14.37
C ALA A 71 6.32 2.17 13.87
N THR A 72 7.23 1.27 14.20
CA THR A 72 8.64 1.33 13.80
C THR A 72 9.10 0.10 13.03
N SER A 73 8.22 -0.90 12.94
CA SER A 73 8.49 -2.16 12.25
C SER A 73 7.20 -2.73 11.66
N TRP A 74 7.34 -3.66 10.75
CA TRP A 74 6.20 -4.42 10.24
C TRP A 74 5.53 -5.26 11.33
N GLU A 75 6.32 -5.78 12.27
CA GLU A 75 5.82 -6.55 13.41
C GLU A 75 4.89 -5.73 14.33
N ASP A 76 5.08 -4.41 14.43
CA ASP A 76 4.19 -3.55 15.22
C ASP A 76 2.76 -3.59 14.68
N TYR A 77 2.57 -3.64 13.35
CA TYR A 77 1.24 -3.79 12.74
C TYR A 77 0.65 -5.18 12.96
N ILE A 78 1.46 -6.23 12.84
CA ILE A 78 1.03 -7.61 13.08
C ILE A 78 0.58 -7.77 14.55
N SER A 79 1.37 -7.26 15.49
CA SER A 79 1.09 -7.33 16.91
C SER A 79 -0.13 -6.50 17.34
N ALA A 80 -0.37 -5.38 16.65
CA ALA A 80 -1.55 -4.54 16.88
C ALA A 80 -2.84 -5.14 16.32
N TYR A 81 -2.76 -6.13 15.43
CA TYR A 81 -3.93 -6.74 14.83
C TYR A 81 -4.63 -7.70 15.79
N SER A 82 -5.76 -7.28 16.31
CA SER A 82 -6.65 -8.15 17.10
C SER A 82 -7.53 -8.97 16.17
N ILE A 83 -7.34 -10.29 16.15
CA ILE A 83 -8.12 -11.19 15.30
C ILE A 83 -9.61 -11.16 15.71
N PRO A 84 -10.52 -10.74 14.83
CA PRO A 84 -11.94 -10.65 15.16
C PRO A 84 -12.53 -12.03 15.53
N SER A 85 -13.45 -12.04 16.48
CA SER A 85 -14.05 -13.28 16.99
C SER A 85 -14.74 -14.13 15.90
N TYR A 86 -15.29 -13.53 14.85
CA TYR A 86 -15.89 -14.25 13.74
C TYR A 86 -14.86 -15.06 12.96
N GLN A 87 -13.64 -14.58 12.84
CA GLN A 87 -12.56 -15.23 12.09
C GLN A 87 -12.08 -16.51 12.78
N ASN A 88 -12.04 -16.51 14.13
CA ASN A 88 -11.55 -17.63 14.94
C ASN A 88 -12.61 -18.72 15.21
N ARG A 89 -13.87 -18.49 14.86
CA ARG A 89 -14.90 -19.52 15.04
C ARG A 89 -14.65 -20.72 14.12
N ALA A 90 -15.01 -21.90 14.60
CA ALA A 90 -14.95 -23.10 13.79
C ALA A 90 -15.80 -22.93 12.50
N PRO A 91 -15.23 -23.25 11.32
CA PRO A 91 -15.95 -23.15 10.07
C PRO A 91 -17.09 -24.20 9.99
N ASP A 92 -18.21 -23.82 9.38
CA ASP A 92 -19.29 -24.73 9.04
C ASP A 92 -18.98 -25.55 7.77
N GLY A 93 -19.90 -26.45 7.38
CA GLY A 93 -19.73 -27.28 6.19
C GLY A 93 -19.55 -26.47 4.91
N PHE A 94 -20.38 -25.45 4.73
CA PHE A 94 -20.29 -24.56 3.54
C PHE A 94 -18.95 -23.82 3.47
N GLU A 95 -18.45 -23.33 4.59
CA GLU A 95 -17.18 -22.60 4.66
C GLU A 95 -15.98 -23.51 4.36
N LYS A 96 -16.04 -24.78 4.79
CA LYS A 96 -15.03 -25.80 4.44
C LYS A 96 -15.05 -26.15 2.96
N ASP A 97 -16.25 -26.38 2.40
CA ASP A 97 -16.41 -26.68 0.99
C ASP A 97 -15.93 -25.51 0.10
N LEU A 98 -16.26 -24.27 0.48
CA LEU A 98 -15.77 -23.08 -0.21
C LEU A 98 -14.24 -23.02 -0.19
N ALA A 99 -13.61 -23.23 0.96
CA ALA A 99 -12.15 -23.22 1.09
C ALA A 99 -11.49 -24.30 0.23
N GLN A 100 -12.08 -25.50 0.20
CA GLN A 100 -11.61 -26.62 -0.63
C GLN A 100 -11.71 -26.27 -2.14
N GLN A 101 -12.85 -25.74 -2.58
CA GLN A 101 -13.05 -25.37 -3.99
C GLN A 101 -12.06 -24.28 -4.44
N ILE A 102 -11.77 -23.30 -3.57
CA ILE A 102 -10.78 -22.26 -3.87
C ILE A 102 -9.37 -22.84 -3.93
N PHE A 103 -9.01 -23.70 -2.97
CA PHE A 103 -7.73 -24.39 -2.98
C PHE A 103 -7.51 -25.19 -4.27
N GLU A 104 -8.50 -25.93 -4.73
CA GLU A 104 -8.43 -26.72 -5.98
C GLU A 104 -8.24 -25.84 -7.23
N LYS A 105 -8.76 -24.61 -7.22
CA LYS A 105 -8.66 -23.68 -8.36
C LYS A 105 -7.39 -22.85 -8.39
N VAL A 106 -6.95 -22.37 -7.23
CA VAL A 106 -5.85 -21.39 -7.15
C VAL A 106 -4.59 -21.93 -6.45
N GLY A 107 -4.66 -23.13 -5.83
CA GLY A 107 -3.52 -23.73 -5.14
C GLY A 107 -3.14 -23.06 -3.82
N TYR A 108 -4.00 -22.18 -3.28
CA TYR A 108 -3.73 -21.46 -2.04
C TYR A 108 -4.71 -21.89 -0.93
N GLU A 109 -4.16 -22.32 0.22
CA GLU A 109 -4.93 -22.77 1.37
C GLU A 109 -5.18 -21.60 2.34
N PHE A 110 -6.46 -21.27 2.54
CA PHE A 110 -6.87 -20.23 3.48
C PHE A 110 -6.94 -20.77 4.92
N LYS A 111 -6.07 -20.28 5.80
CA LYS A 111 -6.04 -20.63 7.23
C LYS A 111 -7.38 -20.36 7.94
N TYR A 112 -8.13 -19.36 7.50
CA TYR A 112 -9.39 -18.93 8.10
C TYR A 112 -10.54 -18.97 7.07
N PRO A 113 -11.26 -20.10 6.91
CA PRO A 113 -12.36 -20.22 5.95
C PRO A 113 -13.47 -19.18 6.12
N ARG A 114 -13.70 -18.71 7.34
CA ARG A 114 -14.68 -17.64 7.61
C ARG A 114 -14.23 -16.28 7.08
N LEU A 115 -12.95 -16.01 7.06
CA LEU A 115 -12.40 -14.81 6.41
C LEU A 115 -12.57 -14.90 4.89
N LEU A 116 -12.35 -16.09 4.31
CA LEU A 116 -12.62 -16.34 2.89
C LEU A 116 -14.11 -16.14 2.57
N ARG A 117 -15.04 -16.63 3.39
CA ARG A 117 -16.47 -16.35 3.24
C ARG A 117 -16.76 -14.86 3.27
N SER A 118 -16.12 -14.08 4.17
CA SER A 118 -16.25 -12.62 4.20
C SER A 118 -15.83 -11.97 2.87
N ALA A 119 -14.77 -12.45 2.23
CA ALA A 119 -14.32 -11.97 0.92
C ALA A 119 -15.35 -12.20 -0.21
N PHE A 120 -16.22 -13.22 -0.07
CA PHE A 120 -17.32 -13.51 -1.01
C PHE A 120 -18.67 -12.94 -0.58
N THR A 121 -18.75 -12.20 0.54
CA THR A 121 -20.02 -11.67 1.06
C THR A 121 -20.23 -10.24 0.56
N HIS A 122 -21.23 -10.04 -0.31
CA HIS A 122 -21.60 -8.73 -0.82
C HIS A 122 -22.28 -7.87 0.26
N PRO A 123 -22.12 -6.53 0.28
CA PRO A 123 -22.73 -5.63 1.26
C PRO A 123 -24.25 -5.69 1.33
N SER A 124 -24.93 -6.01 0.22
CA SER A 124 -26.40 -6.16 0.20
C SER A 124 -26.89 -7.42 0.90
N TYR A 125 -26.01 -8.35 1.25
CA TYR A 125 -26.40 -9.59 1.95
C TYR A 125 -26.52 -9.32 3.45
N PRO A 126 -27.69 -9.51 4.07
CA PRO A 126 -27.90 -9.16 5.47
C PRO A 126 -26.94 -9.88 6.42
N LEU A 127 -26.32 -9.13 7.35
CA LEU A 127 -25.34 -9.67 8.30
C LEU A 127 -25.92 -10.85 9.14
N ALA A 128 -27.21 -10.79 9.48
CA ALA A 128 -27.90 -11.84 10.21
C ALA A 128 -27.83 -13.22 9.50
N TRP A 129 -27.75 -13.22 8.18
CA TRP A 129 -27.65 -14.42 7.35
C TRP A 129 -26.21 -14.76 6.99
N ALA A 130 -25.40 -13.74 6.70
CA ALA A 130 -24.00 -13.91 6.36
C ALA A 130 -23.19 -14.45 7.54
N LYS A 131 -23.47 -13.99 8.74
CA LYS A 131 -22.73 -14.30 10.00
C LYS A 131 -21.25 -13.91 9.96
N VAL A 132 -20.83 -13.21 8.90
CA VAL A 132 -19.52 -12.61 8.68
C VAL A 132 -19.68 -11.22 8.07
N PRO A 133 -18.73 -10.31 8.25
CA PRO A 133 -18.74 -9.01 7.57
C PRO A 133 -18.70 -9.16 6.05
N CYS A 134 -19.11 -8.13 5.31
CA CYS A 134 -18.94 -8.07 3.86
C CYS A 134 -17.48 -7.80 3.46
N TYR A 135 -17.19 -7.94 2.18
CA TYR A 135 -15.83 -7.86 1.61
C TYR A 135 -15.16 -6.47 1.69
N GLN A 136 -15.91 -5.38 1.85
CA GLN A 136 -15.40 -4.00 1.65
C GLN A 136 -14.13 -3.65 2.42
N ARG A 137 -13.98 -4.11 3.67
CA ARG A 137 -12.75 -3.88 4.43
C ARG A 137 -11.56 -4.68 3.90
N LEU A 138 -11.82 -5.88 3.40
CA LEU A 138 -10.80 -6.73 2.78
C LEU A 138 -10.40 -6.19 1.41
N GLU A 139 -11.36 -5.68 0.64
CA GLU A 139 -11.15 -4.98 -0.61
C GLU A 139 -10.22 -3.77 -0.42
N PHE A 140 -10.53 -2.89 0.54
CA PHE A 140 -9.68 -1.74 0.86
C PHE A 140 -8.22 -2.13 1.17
N LEU A 141 -8.02 -3.18 1.97
CA LEU A 141 -6.68 -3.68 2.30
C LEU A 141 -6.01 -4.34 1.09
N GLY A 142 -6.77 -5.13 0.33
CA GLY A 142 -6.29 -5.83 -0.86
C GLY A 142 -5.87 -4.89 -1.97
N ASP A 143 -6.61 -3.80 -2.17
CA ASP A 143 -6.30 -2.77 -3.14
C ASP A 143 -4.95 -2.09 -2.85
N ALA A 144 -4.72 -1.68 -1.60
CA ALA A 144 -3.45 -1.10 -1.18
C ALA A 144 -2.27 -2.06 -1.35
N LEU A 145 -2.47 -3.35 -1.07
CA LEU A 145 -1.43 -4.36 -1.25
C LEU A 145 -1.15 -4.63 -2.73
N LEU A 146 -2.19 -4.70 -3.55
CA LEU A 146 -2.07 -4.86 -4.99
C LEU A 146 -1.29 -3.68 -5.60
N ASP A 147 -1.63 -2.47 -5.19
CA ASP A 147 -0.92 -1.25 -5.59
C ASP A 147 0.57 -1.31 -5.25
N MET A 148 0.90 -1.69 -4.04
CA MET A 148 2.30 -1.79 -3.59
C MET A 148 3.08 -2.81 -4.43
N VAL A 149 2.51 -4.00 -4.66
CA VAL A 149 3.16 -5.05 -5.45
C VAL A 149 3.34 -4.63 -6.91
N CYS A 150 2.32 -3.97 -7.52
CA CYS A 150 2.41 -3.45 -8.88
C CYS A 150 3.52 -2.41 -9.01
N VAL A 151 3.51 -1.43 -8.12
CA VAL A 151 4.49 -0.32 -8.15
C VAL A 151 5.91 -0.86 -7.96
N GLU A 152 6.11 -1.75 -7.00
CA GLU A 152 7.42 -2.34 -6.77
C GLU A 152 7.91 -3.13 -7.98
N HIS A 153 7.03 -3.96 -8.57
CA HIS A 153 7.36 -4.71 -9.78
C HIS A 153 7.77 -3.80 -10.94
N LEU A 154 6.98 -2.77 -11.23
CA LEU A 154 7.27 -1.82 -12.31
C LEU A 154 8.56 -1.04 -12.08
N PHE A 155 8.75 -0.53 -10.87
CA PHE A 155 9.91 0.26 -10.49
C PHE A 155 11.22 -0.51 -10.73
N HIS A 156 11.27 -1.78 -10.33
CA HIS A 156 12.45 -2.62 -10.53
C HIS A 156 12.60 -3.14 -11.96
N ARG A 157 11.49 -3.40 -12.63
CA ARG A 157 11.51 -4.00 -13.97
C ARG A 157 11.83 -2.98 -15.06
N PHE A 158 11.45 -1.71 -14.86
CA PHE A 158 11.56 -0.65 -15.87
C PHE A 158 12.26 0.61 -15.29
N PRO A 159 13.56 0.51 -14.95
CA PRO A 159 14.28 1.59 -14.28
C PRO A 159 14.44 2.86 -15.13
N ASP A 160 14.34 2.75 -16.45
CA ASP A 160 14.53 3.86 -17.40
C ASP A 160 13.22 4.55 -17.79
N ARG A 161 12.07 4.07 -17.31
CA ARG A 161 10.76 4.67 -17.62
C ARG A 161 10.45 5.82 -16.67
N ASP A 162 9.83 6.88 -17.22
CA ASP A 162 9.43 8.03 -16.44
C ASP A 162 8.24 7.76 -15.49
N PRO A 163 7.98 8.62 -14.50
CA PRO A 163 6.91 8.43 -13.53
C PRO A 163 5.50 8.41 -14.15
N GLN A 164 5.28 9.12 -15.26
CA GLN A 164 3.99 9.11 -15.95
C GLN A 164 3.73 7.74 -16.53
N TRP A 165 4.69 7.16 -17.25
CA TRP A 165 4.60 5.82 -17.80
C TRP A 165 4.33 4.78 -16.72
N LEU A 166 5.06 4.83 -15.60
CA LEU A 166 4.86 3.92 -14.46
C LEU A 166 3.43 3.99 -13.92
N THR A 167 2.87 5.20 -13.81
CA THR A 167 1.51 5.41 -13.32
C THR A 167 0.45 4.84 -14.26
N GLU A 168 0.61 5.06 -15.57
CA GLU A 168 -0.32 4.58 -16.59
C GLU A 168 -0.32 3.04 -16.70
N HIS A 169 0.81 2.40 -16.43
CA HIS A 169 0.96 0.94 -16.56
C HIS A 169 0.80 0.17 -15.25
N LYS A 170 0.54 0.85 -14.14
CA LYS A 170 0.45 0.29 -12.79
C LYS A 170 -0.49 -0.91 -12.68
N VAL A 171 -1.69 -0.85 -13.25
CA VAL A 171 -2.67 -1.94 -13.16
C VAL A 171 -2.45 -2.97 -14.28
N TRP A 172 -2.07 -2.52 -15.48
CA TRP A 172 -1.97 -3.37 -16.66
C TRP A 172 -0.87 -4.43 -16.56
N SER A 173 0.24 -4.10 -15.91
CA SER A 173 1.43 -4.97 -15.83
C SER A 173 1.21 -6.31 -15.13
N LEU A 174 0.26 -6.41 -14.19
CA LEU A 174 -0.04 -7.66 -13.48
C LEU A 174 -1.07 -8.53 -14.19
N PHE A 175 -1.95 -7.93 -15.00
CA PHE A 175 -3.05 -8.64 -15.65
C PHE A 175 -2.78 -9.02 -17.10
N SER A 176 -1.75 -8.45 -17.71
CA SER A 176 -1.35 -8.80 -19.07
C SER A 176 -0.61 -10.14 -19.11
N LYS A 177 -1.14 -11.10 -19.86
CA LYS A 177 -0.45 -12.35 -20.18
C LYS A 177 0.58 -12.20 -21.31
N THR A 178 0.69 -11.00 -21.89
CA THR A 178 1.64 -10.72 -22.97
C THR A 178 3.02 -10.42 -22.39
N GLU A 179 4.05 -10.95 -23.04
CA GLU A 179 5.45 -10.69 -22.70
C GLU A 179 5.72 -9.17 -22.63
N PRO A 180 6.57 -8.72 -21.66
CA PRO A 180 6.83 -7.29 -21.43
C PRO A 180 7.40 -6.52 -22.63
N HIS A 181 7.79 -7.22 -23.71
CA HIS A 181 8.32 -6.61 -24.94
C HIS A 181 7.24 -6.08 -25.90
N THR A 182 5.97 -6.30 -25.61
CA THR A 182 4.82 -5.87 -26.45
C THR A 182 3.95 -4.80 -25.78
N ILE A 183 4.45 -4.11 -24.75
CA ILE A 183 3.78 -2.91 -24.24
C ILE A 183 3.97 -1.81 -25.28
N PRO A 184 2.89 -1.30 -25.92
CA PRO A 184 3.01 -0.19 -26.89
C PRO A 184 3.62 1.04 -26.22
N ASP A 185 4.46 1.76 -26.95
CA ASP A 185 5.02 3.05 -26.52
C ASP A 185 3.94 4.10 -26.30
#